data_3bdabc1b2c4a0e9e2767b5bfd2b18cc2
#
_entry.id   3bdabc1b2c4a0e9e2767b5bfd2b18cc2
#
_cell.length_a   1.000
_cell.length_b   1.000
_cell.length_c   1.000
_cell.angle_alpha   90.00
_cell.angle_beta   90.00
_cell.angle_gamma   90.00
#
_symmetry.space_group_name_H-M   'P 1'
#
loop_
_entity.id
_entity.type
_entity.pdbx_description
1 polymer ?
#
loop_
_entity_poly.entity_id
_entity_poly.type
_entity_poly.pdbx_seq_one_letter_code
_entity_poly.pdbx_strand_id
1 'polypeptide(L)'
;MGVQMGENIPLKSNDLECIFNSNIGDYGYKKINQYKTLNAEAASDRLEETYRTDLRRQRDKILYTGGFRRLQDKTQVISATREGDHRTRLTHTLEVEQIAISIANALKLNVDLVSAIALGHDVGHTPFGHAAERTLSNLLEDNGRFHHPIQSVRYLWEKYGSKIDWVIYEGILLHDSDMFKITKTDVWDQFNYLMKADNESLEFKDWVKFDEWLNEFPSTLEAQVVIWADKIAYITHDLEDFLSCPAYVNLKKNNVKIEKDLCIILNELITSKKIESLNDYKPRDLIRNIINDLITSSVETINKFKNLQQVDVKAETKKRAPDCHDSRDNKMYLNSLIINFSDTYRHSYYKLREFLDDYY
;
A
#
# COMPACT_ATOMS: atom_id res chain seq x y z
N MET A 1 9.07 40.94 34.77
CA MET A 1 9.65 39.58 34.84
C MET A 1 9.66 39.04 33.39
N GLY A 2 10.83 39.12 32.77
CA GLY A 2 11.00 38.61 31.38
C GLY A 2 11.12 37.08 31.44
N VAL A 3 10.27 36.41 30.70
CA VAL A 3 10.44 35.00 30.41
C VAL A 3 11.62 34.89 29.44
N GLN A 4 12.76 34.40 29.92
CA GLN A 4 13.84 33.98 29.05
C GLN A 4 13.30 32.85 28.16
N MET A 5 13.14 33.13 26.86
CA MET A 5 12.98 32.08 25.88
C MET A 5 14.28 31.29 25.87
N GLY A 6 14.19 30.04 26.31
CA GLY A 6 15.30 29.10 26.23
C GLY A 6 15.74 29.02 24.76
N GLU A 7 17.03 29.10 24.51
CA GLU A 7 17.63 28.86 23.22
C GLU A 7 17.14 27.49 22.70
N ASN A 8 16.40 27.48 21.63
CA ASN A 8 16.04 26.26 20.89
C ASN A 8 17.34 25.68 20.30
N ILE A 9 18.03 24.85 21.07
CA ILE A 9 19.14 24.05 20.55
C ILE A 9 18.52 23.06 19.58
N PRO A 10 18.85 23.11 18.29
CA PRO A 10 18.31 22.14 17.32
C PRO A 10 18.77 20.74 17.73
N LEU A 11 17.81 19.83 17.90
CA LEU A 11 18.06 18.43 18.20
C LEU A 11 18.95 17.84 17.10
N LYS A 12 20.00 17.14 17.49
CA LYS A 12 20.87 16.45 16.51
C LYS A 12 20.09 15.29 15.86
N SER A 13 20.45 14.96 14.64
CA SER A 13 19.83 13.87 13.88
C SER A 13 19.74 12.55 14.67
N ASN A 14 20.78 12.22 15.45
CA ASN A 14 20.80 11.04 16.32
C ASN A 14 19.78 11.11 17.48
N ASP A 15 19.50 12.31 18.00
CA ASP A 15 18.53 12.50 19.08
C ASP A 15 17.10 12.34 18.58
N LEU A 16 16.83 12.81 17.35
CA LEU A 16 15.54 12.61 16.69
C LEU A 16 15.31 11.15 16.32
N GLU A 17 16.32 10.47 15.77
CA GLU A 17 16.23 9.02 15.50
C GLU A 17 16.00 8.22 16.80
N CYS A 18 16.62 8.63 17.92
CA CYS A 18 16.39 8.01 19.21
C CYS A 18 14.96 8.26 19.71
N ILE A 19 14.44 9.49 19.59
CA ILE A 19 13.08 9.85 19.99
C ILE A 19 12.06 9.12 19.11
N PHE A 20 12.25 9.08 17.79
CA PHE A 20 11.37 8.35 16.87
C PHE A 20 11.43 6.84 17.09
N ASN A 21 12.61 6.27 17.30
CA ASN A 21 12.76 4.84 17.59
C ASN A 21 12.19 4.45 18.96
N SER A 22 12.16 5.36 19.94
CA SER A 22 11.50 5.11 21.22
C SER A 22 9.96 5.12 21.12
N ASN A 23 9.42 5.79 20.10
CA ASN A 23 7.99 5.84 19.81
C ASN A 23 7.54 4.72 18.87
N ILE A 24 8.46 4.06 18.17
CA ILE A 24 8.18 2.89 17.35
C ILE A 24 8.15 1.67 18.28
N GLY A 25 7.02 0.99 18.34
CA GLY A 25 6.89 -0.25 19.09
C GLY A 25 7.88 -1.33 18.62
N ASP A 26 7.92 -2.45 19.34
CA ASP A 26 8.86 -3.54 19.05
C ASP A 26 8.72 -4.15 17.66
N TYR A 27 7.64 -3.87 16.96
CA TYR A 27 7.27 -4.45 15.67
C TYR A 27 7.58 -3.56 14.45
N GLY A 28 7.77 -2.25 14.68
CA GLY A 28 8.05 -1.32 13.61
C GLY A 28 9.44 -1.51 13.02
N TYR A 29 9.57 -1.29 11.71
CA TYR A 29 10.86 -1.29 11.03
C TYR A 29 11.81 -0.29 11.67
N LYS A 30 12.86 -0.80 12.28
CA LYS A 30 13.95 0.00 12.85
C LYS A 30 15.09 -0.03 11.84
N LYS A 31 15.45 1.14 11.28
CA LYS A 31 16.62 1.24 10.42
C LYS A 31 17.84 0.85 11.25
N ILE A 32 18.31 -0.38 11.09
CA ILE A 32 19.54 -0.84 11.70
C ILE A 32 20.67 -0.06 11.06
N ASN A 33 21.60 0.47 11.86
CA ASN A 33 22.78 1.26 11.44
C ASN A 33 23.73 0.57 10.44
N GLN A 34 23.35 -0.53 9.82
CA GLN A 34 24.14 -1.29 8.86
C GLN A 34 24.44 -0.51 7.56
N TYR A 35 23.68 0.57 7.28
CA TYR A 35 23.86 1.37 6.06
C TYR A 35 24.78 2.58 6.22
N LYS A 36 25.47 2.73 7.36
CA LYS A 36 26.45 3.83 7.55
C LYS A 36 27.62 3.77 6.59
N THR A 37 27.90 2.62 5.99
CA THR A 37 29.08 2.43 5.14
C THR A 37 28.85 2.74 3.65
N LEU A 38 27.64 2.60 3.13
CA LEU A 38 27.36 2.83 1.70
C LEU A 38 27.04 4.29 1.33
N ASN A 39 26.75 5.16 2.30
CA ASN A 39 26.35 6.55 2.08
C ASN A 39 27.23 7.59 2.76
N ALA A 40 28.47 7.28 3.12
CA ALA A 40 29.38 8.23 3.74
C ALA A 40 29.66 9.46 2.85
N GLU A 41 29.74 9.28 1.53
CA GLU A 41 29.90 10.38 0.57
C GLU A 41 28.63 11.21 0.36
N ALA A 42 27.47 10.58 0.40
CA ALA A 42 26.19 11.28 0.33
C ALA A 42 25.83 12.02 1.64
N ALA A 43 26.53 11.72 2.74
CA ALA A 43 26.33 12.39 4.04
C ALA A 43 27.03 13.76 4.11
N SER A 44 28.06 14.01 3.29
CA SER A 44 28.79 15.29 3.29
C SER A 44 28.01 16.47 2.75
N ASP A 45 27.02 16.25 1.86
CA ASP A 45 26.13 17.28 1.34
C ASP A 45 24.89 17.54 2.20
N ARG A 46 24.74 16.80 3.29
CA ARG A 46 23.60 16.93 4.21
C ARG A 46 23.89 17.91 5.33
N LEU A 47 24.17 19.13 4.98
CA LEU A 47 24.20 20.21 5.93
C LEU A 47 22.82 20.35 6.59
N GLU A 48 22.74 19.91 7.87
CA GLU A 48 21.89 20.48 8.92
C GLU A 48 20.38 20.21 8.92
N GLU A 49 19.82 19.29 8.14
CA GLU A 49 18.42 18.91 8.34
C GLU A 49 18.27 17.88 9.48
N THR A 50 18.31 18.35 10.71
CA THR A 50 18.25 17.50 11.92
C THR A 50 16.83 17.13 12.33
N TYR A 51 15.80 17.69 11.68
CA TYR A 51 14.39 17.56 12.10
C TYR A 51 13.58 16.50 11.31
N ARG A 52 14.18 15.81 10.33
CA ARG A 52 13.53 14.74 9.59
C ARG A 52 14.32 13.43 9.66
N THR A 53 13.62 12.32 9.82
CA THR A 53 14.22 10.98 9.70
C THR A 53 14.67 10.71 8.26
N ASP A 54 15.54 9.74 8.05
CA ASP A 54 15.95 9.33 6.71
C ASP A 54 14.78 8.83 5.86
N LEU A 55 13.91 8.02 6.45
CA LEU A 55 12.71 7.51 5.77
C LEU A 55 11.75 8.66 5.41
N ARG A 56 11.60 9.65 6.28
CA ARG A 56 10.79 10.83 5.97
C ARG A 56 11.36 11.66 4.83
N ARG A 57 12.68 11.81 4.75
CA ARG A 57 13.32 12.46 3.59
C ARG A 57 13.08 11.69 2.29
N GLN A 58 13.09 10.36 2.36
CA GLN A 58 12.83 9.50 1.19
C GLN A 58 11.36 9.56 0.78
N ARG A 59 10.43 9.54 1.74
CA ARG A 59 9.01 9.81 1.50
C ARG A 59 8.81 11.15 0.78
N ASP A 60 9.45 12.23 1.28
CA ASP A 60 9.33 13.55 0.68
C ASP A 60 9.89 13.58 -0.75
N LYS A 61 10.96 12.82 -1.06
CA LYS A 61 11.42 12.66 -2.44
C LYS A 61 10.32 12.10 -3.35
N ILE A 62 9.59 11.08 -2.91
CA ILE A 62 8.48 10.49 -3.66
C ILE A 62 7.37 11.52 -3.88
N LEU A 63 6.93 12.19 -2.82
CA LEU A 63 5.89 13.22 -2.84
C LEU A 63 6.19 14.36 -3.84
N TYR A 64 7.46 14.80 -3.95
CA TYR A 64 7.85 15.87 -4.84
C TYR A 64 8.18 15.41 -6.27
N THR A 65 7.93 14.14 -6.63
CA THR A 65 8.16 13.68 -8.02
C THR A 65 7.12 14.21 -8.99
N GLY A 66 7.51 14.30 -10.26
CA GLY A 66 6.56 14.52 -11.35
C GLY A 66 5.60 13.33 -11.51
N GLY A 67 6.03 12.09 -11.18
CA GLY A 67 5.18 10.89 -11.18
C GLY A 67 4.02 11.02 -10.23
N PHE A 68 4.28 11.42 -8.99
CA PHE A 68 3.25 11.66 -8.00
C PHE A 68 2.26 12.76 -8.42
N ARG A 69 2.76 13.90 -8.91
CA ARG A 69 1.89 14.98 -9.40
C ARG A 69 0.99 14.56 -10.57
N ARG A 70 1.49 13.71 -11.49
CA ARG A 70 0.68 13.19 -12.60
C ARG A 70 -0.46 12.27 -12.18
N LEU A 71 -0.50 11.79 -10.94
CA LEU A 71 -1.64 11.04 -10.41
C LEU A 71 -2.93 11.87 -10.40
N GLN A 72 -2.82 13.19 -10.36
CA GLN A 72 -3.97 14.10 -10.43
C GLN A 72 -4.73 13.98 -11.77
N ASP A 73 -4.00 13.71 -12.86
CA ASP A 73 -4.56 13.67 -14.21
C ASP A 73 -4.98 12.24 -14.62
N LYS A 74 -4.90 11.28 -13.70
CA LYS A 74 -5.26 9.87 -13.92
C LYS A 74 -6.55 9.55 -13.18
N THR A 75 -7.55 9.00 -13.91
CA THR A 75 -8.81 8.54 -13.31
C THR A 75 -8.59 7.24 -12.52
N GLN A 76 -9.39 7.02 -11.46
CA GLN A 76 -9.31 5.77 -10.68
C GLN A 76 -9.93 4.60 -11.44
N VAL A 77 -11.23 4.58 -11.66
CA VAL A 77 -11.95 3.49 -12.34
C VAL A 77 -12.93 4.01 -13.37
N ILE A 78 -13.79 4.95 -13.03
CA ILE A 78 -14.86 5.45 -13.89
C ILE A 78 -14.56 6.88 -14.31
N SER A 79 -14.67 7.14 -15.62
CA SER A 79 -14.77 8.50 -16.15
C SER A 79 -16.10 9.08 -15.70
N ALA A 80 -16.08 9.97 -14.74
CA ALA A 80 -17.29 10.45 -14.10
C ALA A 80 -18.21 11.21 -15.04
N THR A 81 -19.48 11.00 -14.82
CA THR A 81 -20.58 11.65 -15.56
C THR A 81 -20.92 13.04 -15.04
N ARG A 82 -20.25 13.55 -14.00
CA ARG A 82 -20.47 14.88 -13.41
C ARG A 82 -19.18 15.66 -13.32
N GLU A 83 -19.17 16.87 -13.86
CA GLU A 83 -18.08 17.82 -13.72
C GLU A 83 -17.83 18.15 -12.24
N GLY A 84 -16.60 17.89 -11.75
CA GLY A 84 -16.12 18.36 -10.46
C GLY A 84 -15.93 17.32 -9.34
N ASP A 85 -16.58 16.15 -9.41
CA ASP A 85 -16.53 15.11 -8.33
C ASP A 85 -15.76 13.86 -8.78
N HIS A 86 -14.66 14.04 -9.53
CA HIS A 86 -13.88 12.91 -10.00
C HIS A 86 -12.86 12.46 -8.99
N ARG A 87 -12.94 11.19 -8.58
CA ARG A 87 -11.84 10.56 -7.86
C ARG A 87 -10.69 10.32 -8.80
N THR A 88 -9.57 10.99 -8.52
CA THR A 88 -8.30 10.80 -9.23
C THR A 88 -7.44 9.80 -8.49
N ARG A 89 -6.41 9.26 -9.16
CA ARG A 89 -5.42 8.41 -8.47
C ARG A 89 -4.67 9.16 -7.37
N LEU A 90 -4.53 10.47 -7.47
CA LEU A 90 -3.94 11.28 -6.41
C LEU A 90 -4.79 11.26 -5.15
N THR A 91 -6.11 11.47 -5.26
CA THR A 91 -7.01 11.42 -4.09
C THR A 91 -7.05 10.03 -3.48
N HIS A 92 -7.10 8.98 -4.30
CA HIS A 92 -6.99 7.59 -3.84
C HIS A 92 -5.68 7.35 -3.07
N THR A 93 -4.53 7.74 -3.64
CA THR A 93 -3.23 7.54 -3.00
C THR A 93 -3.14 8.25 -1.63
N LEU A 94 -3.74 9.44 -1.50
CA LEU A 94 -3.80 10.17 -0.22
C LEU A 94 -4.73 9.47 0.79
N GLU A 95 -5.84 8.88 0.34
CA GLU A 95 -6.73 8.10 1.20
C GLU A 95 -6.06 6.80 1.66
N VAL A 96 -5.36 6.10 0.76
CA VAL A 96 -4.52 4.94 1.11
C VAL A 96 -3.47 5.31 2.16
N GLU A 97 -2.75 6.41 1.96
CA GLU A 97 -1.76 6.90 2.94
C GLU A 97 -2.43 7.16 4.29
N GLN A 98 -3.58 7.84 4.33
CA GLN A 98 -4.27 8.17 5.57
C GLN A 98 -4.77 6.92 6.32
N ILE A 99 -5.32 5.95 5.60
CA ILE A 99 -5.73 4.65 6.18
C ILE A 99 -4.51 3.92 6.73
N ALA A 100 -3.46 3.82 5.93
CA ALA A 100 -2.23 3.12 6.31
C ALA A 100 -1.55 3.76 7.54
N ILE A 101 -1.47 5.08 7.61
CA ILE A 101 -0.96 5.82 8.78
C ILE A 101 -1.81 5.55 10.02
N SER A 102 -3.13 5.49 9.88
CA SER A 102 -4.04 5.23 11.00
C SER A 102 -3.80 3.83 11.59
N ILE A 103 -3.65 2.82 10.73
CA ILE A 103 -3.35 1.45 11.12
C ILE A 103 -1.93 1.37 11.75
N ALA A 104 -0.93 1.98 11.10
CA ALA A 104 0.45 1.97 11.56
C ALA A 104 0.60 2.60 12.95
N ASN A 105 -0.07 3.73 13.20
CA ASN A 105 -0.07 4.39 14.52
C ASN A 105 -0.67 3.48 15.60
N ALA A 106 -1.79 2.81 15.31
CA ALA A 106 -2.43 1.90 16.26
C ALA A 106 -1.56 0.69 16.59
N LEU A 107 -0.84 0.16 15.58
CA LEU A 107 0.06 -0.98 15.72
C LEU A 107 1.49 -0.59 16.15
N LYS A 108 1.76 0.71 16.35
CA LYS A 108 3.10 1.24 16.68
C LYS A 108 4.17 0.83 15.66
N LEU A 109 3.84 0.89 14.37
CA LEU A 109 4.74 0.65 13.26
C LEU A 109 5.41 1.94 12.80
N ASN A 110 6.34 1.83 11.85
CA ASN A 110 7.06 2.98 11.31
C ASN A 110 6.18 3.75 10.31
N VAL A 111 5.61 4.86 10.75
CA VAL A 111 4.69 5.70 9.96
C VAL A 111 5.36 6.30 8.72
N ASP A 112 6.65 6.70 8.82
CA ASP A 112 7.37 7.28 7.68
C ASP A 112 7.60 6.25 6.58
N LEU A 113 7.86 4.97 6.93
CA LEU A 113 7.96 3.88 5.97
C LEU A 113 6.63 3.58 5.31
N VAL A 114 5.56 3.43 6.11
CA VAL A 114 4.20 3.22 5.61
C VAL A 114 3.79 4.32 4.63
N SER A 115 4.01 5.58 5.00
CA SER A 115 3.70 6.73 4.16
C SER A 115 4.53 6.73 2.86
N ALA A 116 5.82 6.40 2.92
CA ALA A 116 6.67 6.33 1.73
C ALA A 116 6.19 5.27 0.74
N ILE A 117 5.84 4.07 1.22
CA ILE A 117 5.31 3.00 0.38
C ILE A 117 3.95 3.41 -0.20
N ALA A 118 3.04 3.93 0.64
CA ALA A 118 1.70 4.34 0.21
C ALA A 118 1.73 5.46 -0.83
N LEU A 119 2.59 6.48 -0.69
CA LEU A 119 2.71 7.53 -1.70
C LEU A 119 3.37 7.05 -3.00
N GLY A 120 4.17 6.00 -2.92
CA GLY A 120 4.92 5.47 -4.07
C GLY A 120 4.19 4.40 -4.88
N HIS A 121 3.17 3.73 -4.30
CA HIS A 121 2.61 2.50 -4.86
C HIS A 121 2.10 2.67 -6.30
N ASP A 122 1.42 3.76 -6.59
CA ASP A 122 0.70 4.03 -7.85
C ASP A 122 1.41 5.01 -8.81
N VAL A 123 2.63 5.50 -8.51
CA VAL A 123 3.30 6.52 -9.34
C VAL A 123 3.53 6.07 -10.79
N GLY A 124 3.69 4.78 -11.01
CA GLY A 124 3.87 4.13 -12.32
C GLY A 124 2.58 3.72 -13.02
N HIS A 125 1.41 3.92 -12.41
CA HIS A 125 0.15 3.47 -12.99
C HIS A 125 -0.22 4.20 -14.29
N THR A 126 -0.97 3.51 -15.16
CA THR A 126 -1.46 4.05 -16.44
C THR A 126 -2.61 5.04 -16.25
N PRO A 127 -2.85 5.97 -17.19
CA PRO A 127 -4.16 6.63 -17.29
C PRO A 127 -5.25 5.59 -17.60
N PHE A 128 -6.48 5.85 -17.17
CA PHE A 128 -7.65 4.95 -17.35
C PHE A 128 -7.56 3.60 -16.62
N GLY A 129 -6.77 3.53 -15.54
CA GLY A 129 -6.76 2.40 -14.61
C GLY A 129 -6.37 1.06 -15.24
N HIS A 130 -6.92 -0.01 -14.70
CA HIS A 130 -6.64 -1.38 -15.14
C HIS A 130 -7.04 -1.70 -16.58
N ALA A 131 -7.97 -0.93 -17.19
CA ALA A 131 -8.33 -1.13 -18.59
C ALA A 131 -7.16 -0.80 -19.52
N ALA A 132 -6.47 0.32 -19.30
CA ALA A 132 -5.28 0.66 -20.05
C ALA A 132 -4.09 -0.24 -19.70
N GLU A 133 -3.97 -0.64 -18.43
CA GLU A 133 -2.94 -1.58 -17.99
C GLU A 133 -3.07 -2.93 -18.71
N ARG A 134 -4.28 -3.50 -18.76
CA ARG A 134 -4.53 -4.74 -19.55
C ARG A 134 -4.20 -4.59 -21.02
N THR A 135 -4.55 -3.45 -21.61
CA THR A 135 -4.25 -3.17 -23.03
C THR A 135 -2.75 -3.10 -23.27
N LEU A 136 -2.01 -2.38 -22.44
CA LEU A 136 -0.55 -2.31 -22.52
C LEU A 136 0.11 -3.66 -22.23
N SER A 137 -0.41 -4.41 -21.27
CA SER A 137 0.07 -5.75 -20.94
C SER A 137 -0.03 -6.70 -22.14
N ASN A 138 -1.13 -6.64 -22.87
CA ASN A 138 -1.32 -7.42 -24.10
C ASN A 138 -0.38 -6.97 -25.24
N LEU A 139 -0.18 -5.66 -25.40
CA LEU A 139 0.73 -5.11 -26.42
C LEU A 139 2.20 -5.44 -26.12
N LEU A 140 2.54 -5.68 -24.87
CA LEU A 140 3.90 -5.99 -24.40
C LEU A 140 4.06 -7.47 -24.03
N GLU A 141 3.23 -8.36 -24.58
CA GLU A 141 3.23 -9.79 -24.23
C GLU A 141 4.62 -10.43 -24.40
N ASP A 142 5.31 -10.09 -25.48
CA ASP A 142 6.66 -10.60 -25.78
C ASP A 142 7.78 -9.89 -24.98
N ASN A 143 7.43 -8.86 -24.19
CA ASN A 143 8.37 -8.03 -23.42
C ASN A 143 8.03 -7.99 -21.92
N GLY A 144 7.51 -9.08 -21.36
CA GLY A 144 7.23 -9.23 -19.93
C GLY A 144 5.93 -8.56 -19.48
N ARG A 145 5.05 -8.18 -20.40
CA ARG A 145 3.78 -7.52 -20.11
C ARG A 145 3.97 -6.16 -19.40
N PHE A 146 2.90 -5.51 -19.03
CA PHE A 146 2.96 -4.27 -18.25
C PHE A 146 2.31 -4.47 -16.89
N HIS A 147 3.05 -4.10 -15.83
CA HIS A 147 2.58 -4.11 -14.45
C HIS A 147 2.96 -2.80 -13.76
N HIS A 148 1.96 -2.09 -13.24
CA HIS A 148 2.19 -0.77 -12.61
C HIS A 148 3.13 -0.80 -11.40
N PRO A 149 3.19 -1.85 -10.55
CA PRO A 149 4.16 -1.88 -9.44
C PRO A 149 5.61 -1.90 -9.94
N ILE A 150 5.89 -2.66 -11.01
CA ILE A 150 7.23 -2.69 -11.64
C ILE A 150 7.56 -1.31 -12.20
N GLN A 151 6.60 -0.69 -12.89
CA GLN A 151 6.78 0.65 -13.46
C GLN A 151 6.96 1.71 -12.36
N SER A 152 6.30 1.58 -11.20
CA SER A 152 6.48 2.47 -10.05
C SER A 152 7.90 2.40 -9.51
N VAL A 153 8.41 1.18 -9.30
CA VAL A 153 9.80 0.95 -8.86
C VAL A 153 10.79 1.49 -9.89
N ARG A 154 10.62 1.16 -11.19
CA ARG A 154 11.47 1.64 -12.25
C ARG A 154 11.54 3.17 -12.29
N TYR A 155 10.40 3.85 -12.28
CA TYR A 155 10.32 5.31 -12.32
C TYR A 155 11.06 5.97 -11.15
N LEU A 156 10.89 5.42 -9.95
CA LEU A 156 11.56 5.95 -8.76
C LEU A 156 13.05 5.64 -8.77
N TRP A 157 13.44 4.47 -9.28
CA TRP A 157 14.83 4.09 -9.41
C TRP A 157 15.60 4.98 -10.40
N GLU A 158 15.05 5.20 -11.60
CA GLU A 158 15.65 6.11 -12.59
C GLU A 158 15.92 7.50 -12.02
N LYS A 159 15.08 7.94 -11.09
CA LYS A 159 15.18 9.28 -10.52
C LYS A 159 16.08 9.37 -9.29
N TYR A 160 16.12 8.35 -8.47
CA TYR A 160 16.75 8.41 -7.16
C TYR A 160 17.76 7.31 -6.88
N GLY A 161 17.74 6.19 -7.63
CA GLY A 161 18.64 5.07 -7.42
C GLY A 161 18.67 4.61 -5.96
N SER A 162 19.87 4.33 -5.46
CA SER A 162 20.12 3.92 -4.06
C SER A 162 19.83 4.99 -2.99
N LYS A 163 19.37 6.19 -3.39
CA LYS A 163 18.92 7.24 -2.44
C LYS A 163 17.54 6.98 -1.83
N ILE A 164 16.83 5.95 -2.31
CA ILE A 164 15.64 5.36 -1.68
C ILE A 164 16.03 3.99 -1.15
N ASP A 165 15.59 3.68 0.06
CA ASP A 165 15.88 2.41 0.73
C ASP A 165 15.17 1.25 0.00
N TRP A 166 15.85 0.09 -0.09
CA TRP A 166 15.32 -1.08 -0.76
C TRP A 166 13.96 -1.54 -0.18
N VAL A 167 13.75 -1.35 1.12
CA VAL A 167 12.50 -1.74 1.79
C VAL A 167 11.29 -0.96 1.26
N ILE A 168 11.48 0.28 0.81
CA ILE A 168 10.44 1.08 0.16
C ILE A 168 10.16 0.52 -1.24
N TYR A 169 11.18 0.17 -2.01
CA TYR A 169 11.02 -0.47 -3.32
C TYR A 169 10.31 -1.82 -3.21
N GLU A 170 10.71 -2.66 -2.24
CA GLU A 170 10.03 -3.93 -1.98
C GLU A 170 8.54 -3.72 -1.65
N GLY A 171 8.25 -2.80 -0.73
CA GLY A 171 6.87 -2.49 -0.36
C GLY A 171 6.03 -1.97 -1.53
N ILE A 172 6.61 -1.10 -2.38
CA ILE A 172 5.95 -0.61 -3.60
C ILE A 172 5.73 -1.75 -4.60
N LEU A 173 6.71 -2.64 -4.80
CA LEU A 173 6.57 -3.76 -5.72
C LEU A 173 5.48 -4.74 -5.28
N LEU A 174 5.44 -5.05 -3.99
CA LEU A 174 4.59 -6.11 -3.44
C LEU A 174 3.24 -5.61 -2.88
N HIS A 175 2.90 -4.33 -3.06
CA HIS A 175 1.62 -3.81 -2.57
C HIS A 175 0.42 -4.44 -3.27
N ASP A 176 0.57 -4.79 -4.55
CA ASP A 176 -0.47 -5.49 -5.30
C ASP A 176 -0.29 -7.01 -5.18
N SER A 177 -1.32 -7.67 -4.65
CA SER A 177 -1.33 -9.13 -4.51
C SER A 177 -1.25 -9.88 -5.84
N ASP A 178 -1.56 -9.24 -6.97
CA ASP A 178 -1.43 -9.86 -8.29
C ASP A 178 0.04 -10.07 -8.69
N MET A 179 0.97 -9.31 -8.11
CA MET A 179 2.41 -9.52 -8.29
C MET A 179 2.88 -10.91 -7.84
N PHE A 180 2.15 -11.57 -6.94
CA PHE A 180 2.45 -12.94 -6.49
C PHE A 180 2.29 -13.98 -7.62
N LYS A 181 1.49 -13.68 -8.64
CA LYS A 181 1.25 -14.56 -9.80
C LYS A 181 2.26 -14.38 -10.93
N ILE A 182 3.02 -13.28 -10.91
CA ILE A 182 3.89 -12.88 -12.01
C ILE A 182 5.19 -13.67 -11.95
N THR A 183 5.68 -14.12 -13.10
CA THR A 183 6.95 -14.84 -13.16
C THR A 183 8.14 -13.88 -13.05
N LYS A 184 9.27 -14.36 -12.54
CA LYS A 184 10.52 -13.58 -12.50
C LYS A 184 10.94 -13.14 -13.90
N THR A 185 10.72 -13.98 -14.91
CA THR A 185 11.04 -13.67 -16.30
C THR A 185 10.23 -12.47 -16.79
N ASP A 186 8.90 -12.47 -16.57
CA ASP A 186 8.05 -11.35 -16.99
C ASP A 186 8.51 -10.01 -16.38
N VAL A 187 8.91 -10.02 -15.11
CA VAL A 187 9.41 -8.80 -14.45
C VAL A 187 10.71 -8.31 -15.06
N TRP A 188 11.68 -9.21 -15.27
CA TRP A 188 12.96 -8.83 -15.88
C TRP A 188 12.81 -8.40 -17.33
N ASP A 189 11.92 -9.04 -18.11
CA ASP A 189 11.65 -8.67 -19.49
C ASP A 189 11.01 -7.28 -19.57
N GLN A 190 10.00 -7.01 -18.75
CA GLN A 190 9.41 -5.66 -18.65
C GLN A 190 10.45 -4.64 -18.22
N PHE A 191 11.22 -4.94 -17.18
CA PHE A 191 12.20 -4.02 -16.65
C PHE A 191 13.28 -3.69 -17.69
N ASN A 192 13.87 -4.71 -18.32
CA ASN A 192 14.92 -4.55 -19.34
C ASN A 192 14.38 -3.81 -20.57
N TYR A 193 13.14 -4.10 -21.02
CA TYR A 193 12.50 -3.39 -22.12
C TYR A 193 12.37 -1.90 -21.83
N LEU A 194 11.95 -1.56 -20.62
CA LEU A 194 11.70 -0.17 -20.22
C LEU A 194 12.98 0.62 -19.94
N MET A 195 14.04 -0.01 -19.43
CA MET A 195 15.32 0.63 -19.08
C MET A 195 16.27 0.78 -20.26
N LYS A 196 15.97 0.17 -21.43
CA LYS A 196 16.87 0.18 -22.59
C LYS A 196 18.32 -0.16 -22.23
N ALA A 197 18.50 -1.30 -21.59
CA ALA A 197 19.75 -2.08 -21.46
C ALA A 197 21.11 -1.32 -21.36
N ASP A 198 21.17 -0.18 -20.68
CA ASP A 198 22.45 0.49 -20.44
C ASP A 198 23.06 0.06 -19.09
N ASN A 199 24.35 0.34 -18.87
CA ASN A 199 25.20 -0.14 -17.77
C ASN A 199 24.66 0.10 -16.33
N GLU A 200 23.56 0.85 -16.17
CA GLU A 200 22.86 1.08 -14.91
C GLU A 200 22.13 -0.17 -14.37
N SER A 201 21.98 -1.20 -15.19
CA SER A 201 21.28 -2.44 -14.83
C SER A 201 21.98 -3.26 -13.73
N LEU A 202 23.29 -3.13 -13.55
CA LEU A 202 24.05 -3.87 -12.53
C LEU A 202 23.82 -3.28 -11.14
N GLU A 203 23.96 -1.95 -10.98
CA GLU A 203 23.70 -1.29 -9.69
C GLU A 203 22.23 -1.48 -9.25
N PHE A 204 21.30 -1.47 -10.21
CA PHE A 204 19.92 -1.77 -9.94
C PHE A 204 19.72 -3.18 -9.39
N LYS A 205 20.30 -4.21 -10.00
CA LYS A 205 20.21 -5.61 -9.57
C LYS A 205 20.77 -5.85 -8.18
N ASP A 206 21.82 -5.12 -7.83
CA ASP A 206 22.43 -5.22 -6.51
C ASP A 206 21.56 -4.58 -5.41
N TRP A 207 20.77 -3.59 -5.77
CA TRP A 207 19.92 -2.86 -4.82
C TRP A 207 18.47 -3.36 -4.79
N VAL A 208 17.84 -3.53 -5.96
CA VAL A 208 16.49 -4.03 -6.11
C VAL A 208 16.53 -5.52 -6.40
N LYS A 209 16.36 -6.30 -5.37
CA LYS A 209 16.51 -7.75 -5.42
C LYS A 209 15.20 -8.41 -5.87
N PHE A 210 14.76 -8.15 -7.11
CA PHE A 210 13.54 -8.75 -7.65
C PHE A 210 13.52 -10.26 -7.51
N ASP A 211 14.66 -10.93 -7.74
CA ASP A 211 14.75 -12.39 -7.62
C ASP A 211 14.50 -12.92 -6.22
N GLU A 212 14.74 -12.08 -5.20
CA GLU A 212 14.48 -12.41 -3.80
C GLU A 212 13.08 -11.98 -3.34
N TRP A 213 12.47 -10.97 -4.02
CA TRP A 213 11.18 -10.40 -3.61
C TRP A 213 9.99 -11.01 -4.33
N LEU A 214 10.15 -11.32 -5.64
CA LEU A 214 9.05 -11.87 -6.44
C LEU A 214 8.62 -13.25 -5.96
N ASN A 215 7.32 -13.45 -5.96
CA ASN A 215 6.66 -14.65 -5.44
C ASN A 215 6.92 -14.88 -3.94
N GLU A 216 7.27 -13.81 -3.22
CA GLU A 216 7.50 -13.83 -1.79
C GLU A 216 6.58 -12.84 -1.07
N PHE A 217 6.50 -12.96 0.24
CA PHE A 217 5.76 -12.03 1.07
C PHE A 217 6.63 -10.81 1.42
N PRO A 218 6.02 -9.64 1.69
CA PRO A 218 6.76 -8.48 2.15
C PRO A 218 7.56 -8.77 3.41
N SER A 219 8.76 -8.21 3.48
CA SER A 219 9.67 -8.39 4.62
C SER A 219 9.28 -7.55 5.85
N THR A 220 8.33 -6.61 5.71
CA THR A 220 7.91 -5.70 6.78
C THR A 220 6.41 -5.75 7.00
N LEU A 221 5.98 -5.49 8.24
CA LEU A 221 4.57 -5.31 8.58
C LEU A 221 4.00 -4.04 7.98
N GLU A 222 4.83 -3.02 7.82
CA GLU A 222 4.48 -1.76 7.18
C GLU A 222 4.01 -1.96 5.74
N ALA A 223 4.71 -2.78 4.97
CA ALA A 223 4.28 -3.12 3.61
C ALA A 223 2.96 -3.90 3.61
N GLN A 224 2.77 -4.84 4.56
CA GLN A 224 1.49 -5.54 4.71
C GLN A 224 0.33 -4.60 5.07
N VAL A 225 0.59 -3.55 5.86
CA VAL A 225 -0.40 -2.50 6.15
C VAL A 225 -0.81 -1.77 4.88
N VAL A 226 0.14 -1.43 4.00
CA VAL A 226 -0.18 -0.71 2.74
C VAL A 226 -1.00 -1.59 1.81
N ILE A 227 -0.71 -2.90 1.70
CA ILE A 227 -1.53 -3.85 0.93
C ILE A 227 -3.01 -3.76 1.35
N TRP A 228 -3.27 -3.80 2.65
CA TRP A 228 -4.64 -3.72 3.15
C TRP A 228 -5.25 -2.33 3.03
N ALA A 229 -4.46 -1.27 3.25
CA ALA A 229 -4.93 0.09 3.12
C ALA A 229 -5.42 0.40 1.69
N ASP A 230 -4.68 -0.04 0.67
CA ASP A 230 -5.08 0.06 -0.72
C ASP A 230 -6.39 -0.69 -1.00
N LYS A 231 -6.49 -1.94 -0.55
CA LYS A 231 -7.70 -2.75 -0.73
C LYS A 231 -8.91 -2.20 0.02
N ILE A 232 -8.73 -1.60 1.20
CA ILE A 232 -9.79 -0.93 1.96
C ILE A 232 -10.25 0.32 1.22
N ALA A 233 -9.34 1.16 0.75
CA ALA A 233 -9.67 2.34 -0.04
C ALA A 233 -10.41 1.92 -1.32
N TYR A 234 -9.91 0.93 -2.04
CA TYR A 234 -10.50 0.45 -3.28
C TYR A 234 -11.95 -0.03 -3.08
N ILE A 235 -12.21 -0.94 -2.12
CA ILE A 235 -13.56 -1.49 -1.93
C ILE A 235 -14.58 -0.44 -1.47
N THR A 236 -14.14 0.56 -0.70
CA THR A 236 -15.01 1.66 -0.28
C THR A 236 -15.33 2.59 -1.42
N HIS A 237 -14.38 2.84 -2.31
CA HIS A 237 -14.56 3.63 -3.51
C HIS A 237 -15.49 2.94 -4.52
N ASP A 238 -15.28 1.64 -4.78
CA ASP A 238 -16.12 0.85 -5.68
C ASP A 238 -17.58 0.83 -5.18
N LEU A 239 -17.77 0.73 -3.86
CA LEU A 239 -19.12 0.78 -3.29
C LEU A 239 -19.77 2.16 -3.46
N GLU A 240 -19.05 3.26 -3.24
CA GLU A 240 -19.56 4.62 -3.45
C GLU A 240 -19.90 4.85 -4.93
N ASP A 241 -19.01 4.44 -5.83
CA ASP A 241 -19.21 4.56 -7.27
C ASP A 241 -20.40 3.70 -7.73
N PHE A 242 -20.54 2.48 -7.22
CA PHE A 242 -21.70 1.62 -7.46
C PHE A 242 -22.99 2.31 -7.02
N LEU A 243 -23.05 2.86 -5.80
CA LEU A 243 -24.24 3.51 -5.27
C LEU A 243 -24.64 4.79 -6.02
N SER A 244 -23.68 5.49 -6.62
CA SER A 244 -23.90 6.71 -7.40
C SER A 244 -24.12 6.46 -8.89
N CYS A 245 -23.85 5.26 -9.37
CA CYS A 245 -23.94 4.88 -10.77
C CYS A 245 -25.40 4.94 -11.28
N PRO A 246 -25.67 5.52 -12.48
CA PRO A 246 -27.01 5.52 -13.07
C PRO A 246 -27.58 4.12 -13.30
N ALA A 247 -26.74 3.12 -13.54
CA ALA A 247 -27.15 1.73 -13.69
C ALA A 247 -27.77 1.21 -12.37
N TYR A 248 -27.13 1.48 -11.23
CA TYR A 248 -27.67 1.10 -9.92
C TYR A 248 -29.02 1.79 -9.63
N VAL A 249 -29.14 3.09 -9.94
CA VAL A 249 -30.41 3.82 -9.76
C VAL A 249 -31.53 3.19 -10.57
N ASN A 250 -31.25 2.69 -11.77
CA ASN A 250 -32.22 1.96 -12.60
C ASN A 250 -32.48 0.55 -12.06
N LEU A 251 -31.45 -0.16 -11.60
CA LEU A 251 -31.57 -1.49 -10.98
C LEU A 251 -32.39 -1.43 -9.69
N LYS A 252 -32.18 -0.40 -8.86
CA LYS A 252 -32.94 -0.19 -7.61
C LYS A 252 -34.44 -0.09 -7.87
N LYS A 253 -34.85 0.57 -8.97
CA LYS A 253 -36.30 0.67 -9.34
C LYS A 253 -36.90 -0.67 -9.71
N ASN A 254 -36.09 -1.59 -10.23
CA ASN A 254 -36.55 -2.84 -10.84
C ASN A 254 -36.20 -4.09 -10.00
N ASN A 255 -35.31 -3.99 -8.99
CA ASN A 255 -34.80 -5.16 -8.27
C ASN A 255 -34.49 -4.83 -6.78
N VAL A 256 -35.51 -4.95 -5.94
CA VAL A 256 -35.43 -4.78 -4.48
C VAL A 256 -34.46 -5.79 -3.83
N LYS A 257 -34.17 -6.90 -4.51
CA LYS A 257 -33.29 -7.95 -3.99
C LYS A 257 -31.83 -7.45 -3.83
N ILE A 258 -31.31 -6.70 -4.79
CA ILE A 258 -29.94 -6.16 -4.77
C ILE A 258 -29.70 -5.28 -3.52
N GLU A 259 -30.64 -4.39 -3.22
CA GLU A 259 -30.53 -3.54 -2.02
C GLU A 259 -30.54 -4.37 -0.73
N LYS A 260 -31.39 -5.39 -0.66
CA LYS A 260 -31.44 -6.29 0.51
C LYS A 260 -30.16 -7.09 0.68
N ASP A 261 -29.64 -7.67 -0.38
CA ASP A 261 -28.42 -8.47 -0.35
C ASP A 261 -27.23 -7.59 0.11
N LEU A 262 -27.10 -6.38 -0.43
CA LEU A 262 -26.07 -5.44 -0.01
C LEU A 262 -26.24 -5.00 1.45
N CYS A 263 -27.46 -4.70 1.90
CA CYS A 263 -27.72 -4.39 3.31
C CYS A 263 -27.35 -5.53 4.25
N ILE A 264 -27.56 -6.79 3.85
CA ILE A 264 -27.13 -7.97 4.63
C ILE A 264 -25.61 -7.96 4.77
N ILE A 265 -24.87 -7.83 3.67
CA ILE A 265 -23.41 -7.79 3.69
C ILE A 265 -22.88 -6.62 4.53
N LEU A 266 -23.46 -5.43 4.36
CA LEU A 266 -23.07 -4.25 5.13
C LEU A 266 -23.34 -4.39 6.63
N ASN A 267 -24.41 -5.09 7.03
CA ASN A 267 -24.66 -5.38 8.44
C ASN A 267 -23.70 -6.39 9.06
N GLU A 268 -23.09 -7.25 8.24
CA GLU A 268 -22.00 -8.12 8.71
C GLU A 268 -20.71 -7.31 8.94
N LEU A 269 -20.48 -6.25 8.16
CA LEU A 269 -19.28 -5.41 8.21
C LEU A 269 -19.41 -4.20 9.14
N ILE A 270 -20.61 -3.63 9.29
CA ILE A 270 -20.87 -2.44 10.12
C ILE A 270 -21.64 -2.87 11.37
N THR A 271 -20.91 -3.22 12.41
CA THR A 271 -21.49 -3.69 13.67
C THR A 271 -21.96 -2.57 14.59
N SER A 272 -21.53 -1.33 14.32
CA SER A 272 -21.85 -0.16 15.16
C SER A 272 -23.28 0.34 15.07
N LYS A 273 -24.01 -0.04 14.02
CA LYS A 273 -25.42 0.31 13.79
C LYS A 273 -26.04 -0.67 12.79
N LYS A 274 -27.39 -0.78 12.84
CA LYS A 274 -28.15 -1.55 11.85
C LYS A 274 -28.36 -0.74 10.57
N ILE A 275 -28.09 -1.36 9.43
CA ILE A 275 -28.38 -0.83 8.09
C ILE A 275 -29.70 -1.44 7.61
N GLU A 276 -30.79 -0.70 7.67
CA GLU A 276 -32.10 -1.14 7.19
C GLU A 276 -32.34 -0.76 5.73
N SER A 277 -31.71 0.33 5.30
CA SER A 277 -31.73 0.84 3.95
C SER A 277 -30.34 1.40 3.60
N LEU A 278 -29.98 1.43 2.32
CA LEU A 278 -28.73 2.04 1.88
C LEU A 278 -28.67 3.56 2.13
N ASN A 279 -29.80 4.20 2.45
CA ASN A 279 -29.80 5.59 2.92
C ASN A 279 -29.17 5.73 4.32
N ASP A 280 -29.11 4.65 5.10
CA ASP A 280 -28.45 4.63 6.41
C ASP A 280 -26.95 4.42 6.32
N TYR A 281 -26.48 3.96 5.18
CA TYR A 281 -25.05 3.73 4.93
C TYR A 281 -24.26 5.04 4.94
N LYS A 282 -23.08 4.98 5.56
CA LYS A 282 -22.07 6.06 5.50
C LYS A 282 -20.71 5.42 5.29
N PRO A 283 -19.93 5.84 4.28
CA PRO A 283 -18.61 5.28 3.97
C PRO A 283 -17.68 5.23 5.17
N ARG A 284 -17.64 6.30 5.96
CA ARG A 284 -16.82 6.39 7.16
C ARG A 284 -17.11 5.31 8.22
N ASP A 285 -18.36 4.81 8.28
CA ASP A 285 -18.72 3.78 9.24
C ASP A 285 -18.15 2.43 8.79
N LEU A 286 -18.19 2.15 7.49
CA LEU A 286 -17.56 0.98 6.90
C LEU A 286 -16.04 1.01 7.12
N ILE A 287 -15.38 2.09 6.70
CA ILE A 287 -13.93 2.25 6.86
C ILE A 287 -13.49 2.06 8.31
N ARG A 288 -14.21 2.68 9.26
CA ARG A 288 -13.93 2.56 10.70
C ARG A 288 -14.02 1.11 11.19
N ASN A 289 -15.08 0.40 10.83
CA ASN A 289 -15.27 -0.97 11.29
C ASN A 289 -14.24 -1.91 10.68
N ILE A 290 -13.93 -1.75 9.38
CA ILE A 290 -12.87 -2.50 8.68
C ILE A 290 -11.51 -2.30 9.35
N ILE A 291 -11.12 -1.05 9.59
CA ILE A 291 -9.83 -0.73 10.23
C ILE A 291 -9.78 -1.28 11.67
N ASN A 292 -10.85 -1.17 12.43
CA ASN A 292 -10.90 -1.67 13.81
C ASN A 292 -10.73 -3.18 13.88
N ASP A 293 -11.41 -3.94 13.01
CA ASP A 293 -11.25 -5.40 12.97
C ASP A 293 -9.82 -5.78 12.55
N LEU A 294 -9.29 -5.14 11.50
CA LEU A 294 -7.94 -5.38 11.03
C LEU A 294 -6.89 -5.15 12.14
N ILE A 295 -6.99 -4.04 12.87
CA ILE A 295 -6.07 -3.71 13.97
C ILE A 295 -6.20 -4.75 15.07
N THR A 296 -7.43 -5.07 15.52
CA THR A 296 -7.66 -5.97 16.64
C THR A 296 -7.12 -7.38 16.34
N SER A 297 -7.47 -7.91 15.18
CA SER A 297 -7.01 -9.24 14.73
C SER A 297 -5.49 -9.29 14.53
N SER A 298 -4.91 -8.22 13.98
CA SER A 298 -3.45 -8.11 13.80
C SER A 298 -2.72 -8.08 15.13
N VAL A 299 -3.22 -7.33 16.13
CA VAL A 299 -2.65 -7.31 17.50
C VAL A 299 -2.68 -8.70 18.11
N GLU A 300 -3.79 -9.44 17.99
CA GLU A 300 -3.90 -10.81 18.48
C GLU A 300 -2.87 -11.75 17.82
N THR A 301 -2.65 -11.56 16.53
CA THR A 301 -1.67 -12.35 15.77
C THR A 301 -0.25 -12.00 16.19
N ILE A 302 0.08 -10.73 16.26
CA ILE A 302 1.40 -10.22 16.65
C ILE A 302 1.75 -10.66 18.08
N ASN A 303 0.80 -10.61 19.01
CA ASN A 303 1.04 -11.01 20.41
C ASN A 303 1.35 -12.51 20.59
N LYS A 304 1.11 -13.34 19.59
CA LYS A 304 1.53 -14.77 19.63
C LYS A 304 3.02 -14.95 19.41
N PHE A 305 3.72 -13.94 18.90
CA PHE A 305 5.17 -13.99 18.71
C PHE A 305 5.90 -13.63 20.02
N LYS A 306 6.66 -14.56 20.57
CA LYS A 306 7.32 -14.39 21.88
C LYS A 306 8.51 -13.45 21.88
N ASN A 307 9.07 -13.12 20.72
CA ASN A 307 10.27 -12.25 20.61
C ASN A 307 10.34 -11.58 19.23
N LEU A 308 9.64 -10.49 19.07
CA LEU A 308 9.37 -9.86 17.79
C LEU A 308 10.54 -9.08 17.19
N GLN A 309 11.54 -8.69 18.00
CA GLN A 309 12.77 -8.07 17.47
C GLN A 309 13.59 -9.02 16.56
N GLN A 310 13.29 -10.32 16.60
CA GLN A 310 13.96 -11.36 15.82
C GLN A 310 13.01 -12.09 14.85
N VAL A 311 11.77 -11.60 14.70
CA VAL A 311 10.82 -12.24 13.78
C VAL A 311 11.16 -11.86 12.35
N ASP A 312 11.49 -12.85 11.57
CA ASP A 312 11.48 -12.77 10.12
C ASP A 312 10.01 -12.76 9.66
N VAL A 313 9.48 -11.56 9.38
CA VAL A 313 8.09 -11.34 8.95
C VAL A 313 7.75 -12.19 7.73
N LYS A 314 8.67 -12.29 6.77
CA LYS A 314 8.53 -13.07 5.54
C LYS A 314 8.40 -14.56 5.84
N ALA A 315 9.31 -15.09 6.66
CA ALA A 315 9.29 -16.50 7.05
C ALA A 315 8.04 -16.85 7.88
N GLU A 316 7.61 -15.99 8.80
CA GLU A 316 6.40 -16.23 9.59
C GLU A 316 5.13 -16.16 8.73
N THR A 317 5.06 -15.24 7.78
CA THR A 317 3.94 -15.18 6.82
C THR A 317 3.88 -16.44 5.98
N LYS A 318 5.02 -16.94 5.51
CA LYS A 318 5.12 -18.17 4.71
C LYS A 318 4.65 -19.41 5.46
N LYS A 319 4.92 -19.52 6.76
CA LYS A 319 4.44 -20.65 7.61
C LYS A 319 2.91 -20.69 7.72
N ARG A 320 2.23 -19.58 7.54
CA ARG A 320 0.76 -19.49 7.65
C ARG A 320 0.04 -20.02 6.40
N ALA A 321 0.73 -20.10 5.27
CA ALA A 321 0.20 -20.66 4.03
C ALA A 321 1.28 -21.43 3.26
N PRO A 322 1.61 -22.63 3.68
CA PRO A 322 2.65 -23.42 3.05
C PRO A 322 2.38 -23.73 1.57
N ASP A 323 1.10 -23.82 1.19
CA ASP A 323 0.69 -24.18 -0.18
C ASP A 323 0.39 -22.95 -1.07
N CYS A 324 0.59 -21.74 -0.57
CA CYS A 324 0.25 -20.50 -1.31
C CYS A 324 1.09 -20.35 -2.59
N HIS A 325 2.36 -20.75 -2.55
CA HIS A 325 3.25 -20.68 -3.71
C HIS A 325 2.82 -21.55 -4.88
N ASP A 326 2.23 -22.71 -4.59
CA ASP A 326 1.83 -23.67 -5.62
C ASP A 326 0.49 -23.26 -6.24
N SER A 327 -0.43 -22.73 -5.44
CA SER A 327 -1.79 -22.36 -5.90
C SER A 327 -1.83 -21.02 -6.65
N ARG A 328 -0.88 -20.10 -6.42
CA ARG A 328 -0.89 -18.72 -6.91
C ARG A 328 -2.23 -18.00 -6.69
N ASP A 329 -2.90 -18.31 -5.56
CA ASP A 329 -4.21 -17.77 -5.21
C ASP A 329 -4.06 -16.50 -4.37
N ASN A 330 -4.57 -15.38 -4.87
CA ASN A 330 -4.54 -14.10 -4.18
C ASN A 330 -5.27 -14.12 -2.83
N LYS A 331 -6.36 -14.89 -2.71
CA LYS A 331 -7.07 -15.02 -1.43
C LYS A 331 -6.19 -15.75 -0.42
N MET A 332 -5.49 -16.82 -0.82
CA MET A 332 -4.54 -17.51 0.04
C MET A 332 -3.37 -16.60 0.43
N TYR A 333 -2.81 -15.85 -0.52
CA TYR A 333 -1.76 -14.87 -0.25
C TYR A 333 -2.19 -13.87 0.81
N LEU A 334 -3.33 -13.19 0.62
CA LEU A 334 -3.84 -12.20 1.55
C LEU A 334 -4.16 -12.80 2.94
N ASN A 335 -4.73 -14.02 2.96
CA ASN A 335 -5.07 -14.71 4.20
C ASN A 335 -3.84 -15.11 5.03
N SER A 336 -2.67 -15.18 4.41
CA SER A 336 -1.41 -15.55 5.08
C SER A 336 -0.76 -14.39 5.80
N LEU A 337 -1.07 -13.14 5.42
CA LEU A 337 -0.45 -11.97 6.00
C LEU A 337 -0.63 -11.94 7.53
N ILE A 338 0.38 -11.39 8.22
CA ILE A 338 0.34 -11.18 9.68
C ILE A 338 -0.65 -10.06 10.01
N ILE A 339 -0.61 -8.97 9.22
CA ILE A 339 -1.63 -7.93 9.26
C ILE A 339 -2.84 -8.46 8.50
N ASN A 340 -3.92 -8.77 9.23
CA ASN A 340 -5.08 -9.42 8.62
C ASN A 340 -6.36 -9.20 9.42
N PHE A 341 -7.49 -9.42 8.77
CA PHE A 341 -8.82 -9.46 9.39
C PHE A 341 -9.03 -10.72 10.25
N SER A 342 -10.00 -10.63 11.16
CA SER A 342 -10.58 -11.83 11.76
C SER A 342 -11.23 -12.71 10.69
N ASP A 343 -11.34 -14.02 10.94
CA ASP A 343 -11.89 -14.97 9.95
C ASP A 343 -13.32 -14.60 9.54
N THR A 344 -14.14 -14.18 10.51
CA THR A 344 -15.54 -13.77 10.26
C THR A 344 -15.58 -12.52 9.39
N TYR A 345 -14.78 -11.52 9.72
CA TYR A 345 -14.78 -10.25 9.00
C TYR A 345 -14.24 -10.39 7.58
N ARG A 346 -13.20 -11.19 7.42
CA ARG A 346 -12.60 -11.50 6.13
C ARG A 346 -13.59 -12.16 5.17
N HIS A 347 -14.43 -13.09 5.68
CA HIS A 347 -15.48 -13.71 4.87
C HIS A 347 -16.47 -12.67 4.34
N SER A 348 -16.94 -11.75 5.19
CA SER A 348 -17.87 -10.69 4.80
C SER A 348 -17.24 -9.65 3.87
N TYR A 349 -15.93 -9.36 4.06
CA TYR A 349 -15.16 -8.54 3.15
C TYR A 349 -15.12 -9.14 1.73
N TYR A 350 -14.84 -10.44 1.60
CA TYR A 350 -14.82 -11.09 0.29
C TYR A 350 -16.21 -11.19 -0.34
N LYS A 351 -17.27 -11.36 0.45
CA LYS A 351 -18.66 -11.27 -0.05
C LYS A 351 -18.96 -9.89 -0.68
N LEU A 352 -18.52 -8.81 0.00
CA LEU A 352 -18.70 -7.45 -0.56
C LEU A 352 -17.91 -7.28 -1.85
N ARG A 353 -16.68 -7.79 -1.89
CA ARG A 353 -15.85 -7.74 -3.09
C ARG A 353 -16.49 -8.49 -4.25
N GLU A 354 -16.89 -9.74 -4.05
CA GLU A 354 -17.58 -10.55 -5.06
C GLU A 354 -18.88 -9.90 -5.54
N PHE A 355 -19.66 -9.32 -4.60
CA PHE A 355 -20.85 -8.57 -4.95
C PHE A 355 -20.54 -7.40 -5.88
N LEU A 356 -19.50 -6.63 -5.62
CA LEU A 356 -19.11 -5.50 -6.48
C LEU A 356 -18.56 -5.98 -7.82
N ASP A 357 -17.74 -7.02 -7.84
CA ASP A 357 -17.15 -7.58 -9.08
C ASP A 357 -18.23 -8.11 -10.05
N ASP A 358 -19.39 -8.56 -9.55
CA ASP A 358 -20.53 -9.01 -10.37
C ASP A 358 -21.24 -7.85 -11.12
N TYR A 359 -21.00 -6.60 -10.72
CA TYR A 359 -21.67 -5.40 -11.27
C TYR A 359 -20.72 -4.45 -12.00
N TYR A 360 -19.41 -4.70 -11.96
CA TYR A 360 -18.37 -3.96 -12.69
C TYR A 360 -17.83 -4.77 -13.85
#